data_628884b124235d6871180d39fd68d3b2
#
_entry.id   628884b124235d6871180d39fd68d3b2
#
_cell.length_a   1.000
_cell.length_b   1.000
_cell.length_c   1.000
_cell.angle_alpha   90.00
_cell.angle_beta   90.00
_cell.angle_gamma   90.00
#
_symmetry.space_group_name_H-M   'P 1'
#
loop_
_entity.id
_entity.type
_entity.pdbx_description
1 polymer ?
#
loop_
_entity_poly.entity_id
_entity_poly.type
_entity_poly.pdbx_seq_one_letter_code
_entity_poly.pdbx_strand_id
1 'polypeptide(L)'
;MMLYDILLADDVVLAIKNNMDYLLDIIPELKYMVGFDHKHPHHHLDVWNHTLYALSLSKRDFDVRFALLLHDIGKPFSYQEGDVRHFKNHPEVSMKMTEEILKRLGFNSKYIEKICYLVKNHDNPITDDQINDNYDLVLKLYDVQYCDALAHHPDKLEKRKKYLDSIKKKIKR
;
A
#
# COMPACT_ATOMS: atom_id res chain seq x y z
N MET A 1 2.42 3.81 22.57
CA MET A 1 2.38 4.63 21.32
C MET A 1 1.23 4.12 20.47
N MET A 2 0.32 4.98 20.05
CA MET A 2 -0.85 4.59 19.26
C MET A 2 -0.46 4.43 17.78
N LEU A 3 -1.24 3.68 17.00
CA LEU A 3 -1.05 3.50 15.55
C LEU A 3 -0.84 4.83 14.80
N TYR A 4 -1.60 5.85 15.18
CA TYR A 4 -1.48 7.19 14.62
C TYR A 4 -0.09 7.80 14.79
N ASP A 5 0.49 7.69 16.00
CA ASP A 5 1.82 8.24 16.29
C ASP A 5 2.92 7.50 15.51
N ILE A 6 2.77 6.17 15.37
CA ILE A 6 3.71 5.34 14.60
C ILE A 6 3.71 5.75 13.12
N LEU A 7 2.52 5.83 12.51
CA LEU A 7 2.40 6.15 11.09
C LEU A 7 2.73 7.62 10.76
N LEU A 8 2.62 8.54 11.73
CA LEU A 8 3.00 9.95 11.55
C LEU A 8 4.39 10.29 12.11
N ALA A 9 5.19 9.32 12.52
CA ALA A 9 6.56 9.55 12.90
C ALA A 9 7.40 10.11 11.73
N ASP A 10 8.43 10.89 12.02
CA ASP A 10 9.35 11.43 11.00
C ASP A 10 10.07 10.28 10.30
N ASP A 11 10.62 9.32 11.06
CA ASP A 11 11.09 8.03 10.55
C ASP A 11 10.03 6.96 10.83
N VAL A 12 9.11 6.80 9.89
CA VAL A 12 8.01 5.83 9.99
C VAL A 12 8.52 4.38 10.02
N VAL A 13 9.61 4.08 9.33
CA VAL A 13 10.16 2.73 9.28
C VAL A 13 10.78 2.35 10.62
N LEU A 14 11.54 3.26 11.23
CA LEU A 14 12.09 3.06 12.56
C LEU A 14 10.97 2.93 13.61
N ALA A 15 9.95 3.79 13.53
CA ALA A 15 8.81 3.74 14.43
C ALA A 15 8.05 2.40 14.32
N ILE A 16 7.82 1.89 13.11
CA ILE A 16 7.20 0.58 12.87
C ILE A 16 8.08 -0.53 13.50
N LYS A 17 9.37 -0.55 13.21
CA LYS A 17 10.29 -1.58 13.72
C LYS A 17 10.35 -1.60 15.26
N ASN A 18 10.37 -0.44 15.88
CA ASN A 18 10.41 -0.32 17.35
C ASN A 18 9.09 -0.67 18.04
N ASN A 19 7.98 -0.73 17.31
CA ASN A 19 6.66 -1.01 17.84
C ASN A 19 6.00 -2.24 17.17
N MET A 20 6.81 -3.16 16.65
CA MET A 20 6.30 -4.32 15.89
C MET A 20 5.39 -5.21 16.73
N ASP A 21 5.70 -5.43 18.01
CA ASP A 21 4.86 -6.23 18.90
C ASP A 21 3.46 -5.62 19.05
N TYR A 22 3.37 -4.30 19.24
CA TYR A 22 2.09 -3.60 19.29
C TYR A 22 1.34 -3.69 17.96
N LEU A 23 2.02 -3.53 16.83
CA LEU A 23 1.40 -3.62 15.52
C LEU A 23 0.86 -5.03 15.24
N LEU A 24 1.59 -6.08 15.64
CA LEU A 24 1.15 -7.47 15.52
C LEU A 24 0.00 -7.82 16.49
N ASP A 25 -0.10 -7.14 17.62
CA ASP A 25 -1.24 -7.29 18.53
C ASP A 25 -2.54 -6.75 17.91
N ILE A 26 -2.49 -5.59 17.28
CA ILE A 26 -3.67 -4.94 16.68
C ILE A 26 -3.93 -5.35 15.21
N ILE A 27 -2.91 -5.73 14.48
CA ILE A 27 -2.98 -6.19 13.07
C ILE A 27 -2.12 -7.47 12.92
N PRO A 28 -2.57 -8.60 13.47
CA PRO A 28 -1.80 -9.84 13.45
C PRO A 28 -1.53 -10.40 12.04
N GLU A 29 -2.29 -9.94 11.06
CA GLU A 29 -2.14 -10.32 9.65
C GLU A 29 -0.79 -9.88 9.06
N LEU A 30 -0.17 -8.83 9.60
CA LEU A 30 1.14 -8.34 9.14
C LEU A 30 2.24 -9.41 9.24
N LYS A 31 2.12 -10.35 10.20
CA LYS A 31 3.11 -11.43 10.37
C LYS A 31 3.31 -12.28 9.10
N TYR A 32 2.27 -12.44 8.28
CA TYR A 32 2.33 -13.24 7.07
C TYR A 32 3.08 -12.55 5.91
N MET A 33 3.28 -11.24 6.00
CA MET A 33 4.07 -10.49 5.03
C MET A 33 5.58 -10.60 5.30
N VAL A 34 5.97 -10.83 6.55
CA VAL A 34 7.38 -10.90 6.97
C VAL A 34 8.05 -12.13 6.39
N GLY A 35 9.08 -11.92 5.58
CA GLY A 35 9.81 -13.01 4.92
C GLY A 35 9.05 -13.69 3.78
N PHE A 36 7.87 -13.18 3.39
CA PHE A 36 7.12 -13.73 2.27
C PHE A 36 7.72 -13.27 0.94
N ASP A 37 8.47 -14.18 0.31
CA ASP A 37 9.13 -13.91 -0.97
C ASP A 37 8.12 -13.79 -2.12
N HIS A 38 8.23 -12.73 -2.89
CA HIS A 38 7.42 -12.53 -4.09
C HIS A 38 7.70 -13.61 -5.16
N LYS A 39 8.90 -14.17 -5.22
CA LYS A 39 9.35 -15.07 -6.31
C LYS A 39 8.95 -14.52 -7.69
N HIS A 40 9.18 -13.23 -7.89
CA HIS A 40 8.74 -12.52 -9.09
C HIS A 40 9.84 -11.55 -9.56
N PRO A 41 10.18 -11.51 -10.87
CA PRO A 41 11.28 -10.67 -11.39
C PRO A 41 11.09 -9.16 -11.22
N HIS A 42 9.87 -8.71 -10.89
CA HIS A 42 9.59 -7.30 -10.62
C HIS A 42 9.88 -6.88 -9.18
N HIS A 43 10.20 -7.83 -8.29
CA HIS A 43 10.45 -7.58 -6.88
C HIS A 43 11.80 -8.18 -6.47
N HIS A 44 12.60 -7.40 -5.78
CA HIS A 44 13.90 -7.81 -5.21
C HIS A 44 13.85 -7.89 -3.68
N LEU A 45 12.73 -7.49 -3.09
CA LEU A 45 12.44 -7.51 -1.66
C LEU A 45 11.29 -8.49 -1.38
N ASP A 46 11.22 -9.05 -0.18
CA ASP A 46 10.00 -9.70 0.29
C ASP A 46 8.86 -8.68 0.46
N VAL A 47 7.61 -9.16 0.68
CA VAL A 47 6.43 -8.30 0.77
C VAL A 47 6.55 -7.28 1.91
N TRP A 48 7.11 -7.66 3.06
CA TRP A 48 7.28 -6.76 4.19
C TRP A 48 8.32 -5.69 3.93
N ASN A 49 9.50 -6.06 3.45
CA ASN A 49 10.56 -5.11 3.14
C ASN A 49 10.20 -4.17 1.97
N HIS A 50 9.44 -4.67 0.97
CA HIS A 50 8.84 -3.83 -0.06
C HIS A 50 7.91 -2.78 0.55
N THR A 51 7.01 -3.21 1.46
CA THR A 51 6.08 -2.30 2.16
C THR A 51 6.82 -1.25 2.99
N LEU A 52 7.84 -1.65 3.76
CA LEU A 52 8.66 -0.72 4.54
C LEU A 52 9.39 0.30 3.64
N TYR A 53 9.90 -0.15 2.49
CA TYR A 53 10.57 0.74 1.55
C TYR A 53 9.59 1.74 0.93
N ALA A 54 8.40 1.30 0.51
CA ALA A 54 7.35 2.20 0.03
C ALA A 54 6.96 3.25 1.10
N LEU A 55 6.82 2.84 2.35
CA LEU A 55 6.56 3.73 3.49
C LEU A 55 7.67 4.76 3.70
N SER A 56 8.95 4.37 3.56
CA SER A 56 10.07 5.29 3.71
C SER A 56 10.07 6.45 2.70
N LEU A 57 9.44 6.25 1.55
CA LEU A 57 9.31 7.24 0.47
C LEU A 57 8.08 8.14 0.62
N SER A 58 7.18 7.78 1.54
CA SER A 58 5.89 8.45 1.68
C SER A 58 5.99 9.79 2.40
N LYS A 59 5.13 10.73 1.98
CA LYS A 59 4.88 11.94 2.76
C LYS A 59 4.28 11.60 4.14
N ARG A 60 4.36 12.53 5.07
CA ARG A 60 3.75 12.40 6.40
C ARG A 60 2.24 12.63 6.31
N ASP A 61 1.53 11.65 5.73
CA ASP A 61 0.07 11.61 5.60
C ASP A 61 -0.42 10.26 6.14
N PHE A 62 -1.32 10.30 7.13
CA PHE A 62 -1.80 9.10 7.81
C PHE A 62 -2.55 8.16 6.87
N ASP A 63 -3.41 8.69 6.00
CA ASP A 63 -4.21 7.89 5.07
C ASP A 63 -3.31 7.15 4.06
N VAL A 64 -2.34 7.89 3.48
CA VAL A 64 -1.39 7.33 2.51
C VAL A 64 -0.53 6.24 3.16
N ARG A 65 0.02 6.52 4.35
CA ARG A 65 0.87 5.55 5.07
C ARG A 65 0.09 4.35 5.55
N PHE A 66 -1.17 4.53 5.96
CA PHE A 66 -2.00 3.41 6.37
C PHE A 66 -2.41 2.54 5.17
N ALA A 67 -2.75 3.16 4.05
CA ALA A 67 -2.99 2.43 2.81
C ALA A 67 -1.73 1.66 2.35
N LEU A 68 -0.54 2.28 2.41
CA LEU A 68 0.72 1.62 2.09
C LEU A 68 1.04 0.46 3.04
N LEU A 69 0.76 0.58 4.33
CA LEU A 69 0.97 -0.52 5.28
C LEU A 69 0.14 -1.76 4.91
N LEU A 70 -1.04 -1.56 4.33
CA LEU A 70 -2.03 -2.61 4.06
C LEU A 70 -2.14 -3.01 2.58
N HIS A 71 -1.52 -2.28 1.62
CA HIS A 71 -1.77 -2.48 0.19
C HIS A 71 -1.50 -3.91 -0.30
N ASP A 72 -0.49 -4.54 0.25
CA ASP A 72 -0.01 -5.87 -0.15
C ASP A 72 -0.31 -6.97 0.89
N ILE A 73 -1.11 -6.68 1.92
CA ILE A 73 -1.42 -7.63 3.01
C ILE A 73 -2.12 -8.90 2.52
N GLY A 74 -2.77 -8.83 1.36
CA GLY A 74 -3.44 -9.96 0.71
C GLY A 74 -2.54 -10.86 -0.12
N LYS A 75 -1.29 -10.46 -0.42
CA LYS A 75 -0.39 -11.27 -1.28
C LYS A 75 -0.14 -12.68 -0.75
N PRO A 76 0.13 -12.89 0.55
CA PRO A 76 0.30 -14.24 1.09
C PRO A 76 -0.94 -15.14 0.98
N PHE A 77 -2.11 -14.58 0.70
CA PHE A 77 -3.39 -15.29 0.62
C PHE A 77 -3.98 -15.38 -0.79
N SER A 78 -3.30 -14.80 -1.79
CA SER A 78 -3.81 -14.68 -3.16
C SER A 78 -2.84 -15.15 -4.24
N TYR A 79 -1.69 -15.71 -3.86
CA TYR A 79 -0.69 -16.15 -4.82
C TYR A 79 -1.02 -17.50 -5.46
N GLN A 80 -0.55 -17.69 -6.69
CA GLN A 80 -0.49 -18.98 -7.36
C GLN A 80 0.97 -19.43 -7.40
N GLU A 81 1.25 -20.61 -6.84
CA GLU A 81 2.62 -21.17 -6.79
C GLU A 81 3.07 -21.62 -8.17
N GLY A 82 4.37 -21.42 -8.47
CA GLY A 82 5.03 -21.76 -9.71
C GLY A 82 6.49 -21.33 -9.65
N ASP A 83 7.22 -21.43 -10.77
CA ASP A 83 8.57 -20.86 -10.88
C ASP A 83 8.56 -19.34 -10.63
N VAL A 84 7.47 -18.69 -11.04
CA VAL A 84 7.15 -17.30 -10.72
C VAL A 84 5.79 -17.26 -10.03
N ARG A 85 5.68 -16.56 -8.89
CA ARG A 85 4.40 -16.33 -8.20
C ARG A 85 3.60 -15.24 -8.89
N HIS A 86 2.31 -15.49 -9.10
CA HIS A 86 1.37 -14.52 -9.64
C HIS A 86 0.34 -14.13 -8.57
N PHE A 87 0.05 -12.84 -8.47
CA PHE A 87 -0.81 -12.23 -7.44
C PHE A 87 -1.99 -11.48 -8.07
N LYS A 88 -2.66 -12.06 -9.06
CA LYS A 88 -3.64 -11.38 -9.92
C LYS A 88 -4.75 -10.65 -9.16
N ASN A 89 -5.20 -11.19 -8.05
CA ASN A 89 -6.32 -10.65 -7.28
C ASN A 89 -5.88 -10.05 -5.92
N HIS A 90 -4.57 -9.83 -5.69
CA HIS A 90 -4.14 -9.33 -4.39
C HIS A 90 -4.74 -7.98 -3.98
N PRO A 91 -5.02 -7.00 -4.88
CA PRO A 91 -5.63 -5.75 -4.45
C PRO A 91 -7.04 -5.95 -3.86
N GLU A 92 -7.83 -6.85 -4.44
CA GLU A 92 -9.17 -7.19 -3.94
C GLU A 92 -9.09 -7.94 -2.59
N VAL A 93 -8.16 -8.89 -2.47
CA VAL A 93 -7.93 -9.61 -1.20
C VAL A 93 -7.42 -8.65 -0.12
N SER A 94 -6.44 -7.81 -0.44
CA SER A 94 -5.94 -6.78 0.47
C SER A 94 -7.03 -5.82 0.93
N MET A 95 -7.92 -5.40 0.01
CA MET A 95 -9.04 -4.52 0.33
C MET A 95 -10.00 -5.17 1.33
N LYS A 96 -10.41 -6.43 1.10
CA LYS A 96 -11.30 -7.15 2.02
C LYS A 96 -10.66 -7.34 3.40
N MET A 97 -9.38 -7.69 3.46
CA MET A 97 -8.65 -7.79 4.72
C MET A 97 -8.57 -6.42 5.42
N THR A 98 -8.31 -5.34 4.66
CA THR A 98 -8.29 -3.97 5.17
C THR A 98 -9.63 -3.58 5.79
N GLU A 99 -10.74 -3.90 5.14
CA GLU A 99 -12.09 -3.64 5.66
C GLU A 99 -12.30 -4.29 7.04
N GLU A 100 -11.96 -5.57 7.17
CA GLU A 100 -12.10 -6.30 8.43
C GLU A 100 -11.16 -5.77 9.53
N ILE A 101 -9.91 -5.44 9.16
CA ILE A 101 -8.95 -4.84 10.10
C ILE A 101 -9.46 -3.50 10.62
N LEU A 102 -9.93 -2.61 9.73
CA LEU A 102 -10.40 -1.28 10.11
C LEU A 102 -11.69 -1.32 10.93
N LYS A 103 -12.61 -2.27 10.64
CA LYS A 103 -13.78 -2.53 11.47
C LYS A 103 -13.37 -2.94 12.89
N ARG A 104 -12.43 -3.90 13.00
CA ARG A 104 -11.91 -4.39 14.29
C ARG A 104 -11.22 -3.27 15.08
N LEU A 105 -10.53 -2.35 14.42
CA LEU A 105 -9.90 -1.19 15.03
C LEU A 105 -10.88 -0.04 15.36
N GLY A 106 -12.16 -0.18 15.04
CA GLY A 106 -13.20 0.78 15.39
C GLY A 106 -13.29 2.03 14.53
N PHE A 107 -12.75 2.00 13.30
CA PHE A 107 -12.92 3.11 12.37
C PHE A 107 -14.35 3.20 11.85
N ASN A 108 -14.81 4.43 11.54
CA ASN A 108 -16.13 4.63 10.95
C ASN A 108 -16.19 4.21 9.47
N SER A 109 -17.40 3.94 8.95
CA SER A 109 -17.62 3.44 7.59
C SER A 109 -17.00 4.32 6.50
N LYS A 110 -17.14 5.65 6.63
CA LYS A 110 -16.59 6.60 5.67
C LYS A 110 -15.06 6.54 5.58
N TYR A 111 -14.39 6.34 6.72
CA TYR A 111 -12.95 6.17 6.75
C TYR A 111 -12.52 4.82 6.17
N ILE A 112 -13.24 3.75 6.51
CA ILE A 112 -13.02 2.40 5.95
C ILE A 112 -13.13 2.44 4.42
N GLU A 113 -14.20 3.01 3.87
CA GLU A 113 -14.38 3.16 2.42
C GLU A 113 -13.20 3.87 1.76
N LYS A 114 -12.71 4.96 2.39
CA LYS A 114 -11.57 5.73 1.89
C LYS A 114 -10.30 4.87 1.80
N ILE A 115 -9.92 4.19 2.87
CA ILE A 115 -8.69 3.39 2.88
C ILE A 115 -8.84 2.15 1.98
N CYS A 116 -9.99 1.49 2.00
CA CYS A 116 -10.29 0.39 1.08
C CYS A 116 -10.18 0.79 -0.39
N TYR A 117 -10.65 2.00 -0.75
CA TYR A 117 -10.48 2.53 -2.09
C TYR A 117 -9.01 2.68 -2.48
N LEU A 118 -8.17 3.23 -1.60
CA LEU A 118 -6.73 3.40 -1.85
C LEU A 118 -6.05 2.04 -2.02
N VAL A 119 -6.32 1.08 -1.12
CA VAL A 119 -5.76 -0.28 -1.18
C VAL A 119 -6.21 -1.02 -2.43
N LYS A 120 -7.50 -0.99 -2.76
CA LYS A 120 -8.05 -1.68 -3.95
C LYS A 120 -7.44 -1.16 -5.26
N ASN A 121 -7.19 0.13 -5.34
CA ASN A 121 -6.77 0.79 -6.58
C ASN A 121 -5.25 1.05 -6.66
N HIS A 122 -4.45 0.59 -5.69
CA HIS A 122 -3.01 0.87 -5.68
C HIS A 122 -2.28 0.36 -6.93
N ASP A 123 -2.77 -0.69 -7.57
CA ASP A 123 -2.17 -1.29 -8.78
C ASP A 123 -3.02 -1.08 -10.05
N ASN A 124 -4.14 -0.35 -9.97
CA ASN A 124 -5.02 -0.05 -11.08
C ASN A 124 -4.71 1.32 -11.70
N PRO A 125 -4.84 1.49 -13.04
CA PRO A 125 -4.71 2.80 -13.66
C PRO A 125 -5.72 3.80 -13.12
N ILE A 126 -5.29 5.02 -12.83
CA ILE A 126 -6.16 6.14 -12.46
C ILE A 126 -6.86 6.65 -13.72
N THR A 127 -8.19 6.74 -13.68
CA THR A 127 -9.03 7.19 -14.78
C THR A 127 -9.38 8.68 -14.67
N ASP A 128 -9.77 9.28 -15.79
CA ASP A 128 -10.22 10.67 -15.82
C ASP A 128 -11.51 10.87 -15.00
N ASP A 129 -12.42 9.87 -14.99
CA ASP A 129 -13.62 9.89 -14.16
C ASP A 129 -13.27 9.94 -12.67
N GLN A 130 -12.32 9.14 -12.21
CA GLN A 130 -11.87 9.19 -10.81
C GLN A 130 -11.30 10.57 -10.44
N ILE A 131 -10.54 11.21 -11.34
CA ILE A 131 -9.99 12.55 -11.13
C ILE A 131 -11.10 13.59 -10.99
N ASN A 132 -12.15 13.47 -11.81
CA ASN A 132 -13.28 14.41 -11.80
C ASN A 132 -14.20 14.21 -10.59
N ASP A 133 -14.40 12.95 -10.17
CA ASP A 133 -15.34 12.61 -9.09
C ASP A 133 -14.80 12.93 -7.70
N ASN A 134 -13.52 12.68 -7.43
CA ASN A 134 -12.92 12.92 -6.12
C ASN A 134 -11.42 13.23 -6.21
N TYR A 135 -11.12 14.47 -6.54
CA TYR A 135 -9.76 14.95 -6.75
C TYR A 135 -8.82 14.70 -5.54
N ASP A 136 -9.28 15.01 -4.32
CA ASP A 136 -8.45 14.87 -3.11
C ASP A 136 -8.10 13.40 -2.83
N LEU A 137 -9.04 12.50 -3.05
CA LEU A 137 -8.80 11.07 -2.89
C LEU A 137 -7.84 10.53 -3.94
N VAL A 138 -7.94 11.04 -5.18
CA VAL A 138 -7.03 10.67 -6.27
C VAL A 138 -5.61 11.18 -6.02
N LEU A 139 -5.42 12.34 -5.40
CA LEU A 139 -4.08 12.79 -4.98
C LEU A 139 -3.44 11.80 -4.00
N LYS A 140 -4.20 11.29 -3.03
CA LYS A 140 -3.72 10.26 -2.09
C LYS A 140 -3.44 8.94 -2.81
N LEU A 141 -4.31 8.52 -3.73
CA LEU A 141 -4.09 7.33 -4.54
C LEU A 141 -2.81 7.45 -5.40
N TYR A 142 -2.59 8.61 -6.01
CA TYR A 142 -1.36 8.89 -6.74
C TYR A 142 -0.12 8.75 -5.85
N ASP A 143 -0.15 9.31 -4.63
CA ASP A 143 0.97 9.19 -3.68
C ASP A 143 1.22 7.72 -3.27
N VAL A 144 0.16 6.92 -3.06
CA VAL A 144 0.28 5.48 -2.78
C VAL A 144 0.92 4.76 -3.98
N GLN A 145 0.41 4.96 -5.20
CA GLN A 145 0.96 4.33 -6.41
C GLN A 145 2.40 4.76 -6.70
N TYR A 146 2.74 6.01 -6.41
CA TYR A 146 4.09 6.52 -6.60
C TYR A 146 5.10 5.84 -5.66
N CYS A 147 4.78 5.74 -4.36
CA CYS A 147 5.64 5.08 -3.38
C CYS A 147 5.77 3.57 -3.66
N ASP A 148 4.68 2.89 -3.98
CA ASP A 148 4.68 1.48 -4.36
C ASP A 148 5.54 1.25 -5.62
N ALA A 149 5.36 2.06 -6.66
CA ALA A 149 6.12 1.94 -7.90
C ALA A 149 7.64 2.08 -7.68
N LEU A 150 8.06 3.03 -6.83
CA LEU A 150 9.49 3.22 -6.52
C LEU A 150 10.09 2.08 -5.71
N ALA A 151 9.27 1.30 -5.01
CA ALA A 151 9.70 0.12 -4.24
C ALA A 151 9.83 -1.15 -5.11
N HIS A 152 9.44 -1.11 -6.38
CA HIS A 152 9.66 -2.21 -7.33
C HIS A 152 11.12 -2.29 -7.81
N HIS A 153 11.44 -3.39 -8.51
CA HIS A 153 12.76 -3.56 -9.08
C HIS A 153 13.12 -2.42 -10.05
N PRO A 154 14.34 -1.86 -10.00
CA PRO A 154 14.75 -0.71 -10.83
C PRO A 154 14.46 -0.87 -12.33
N ASP A 155 14.62 -2.07 -12.88
CA ASP A 155 14.39 -2.36 -14.30
C ASP A 155 12.94 -2.12 -14.77
N LYS A 156 11.98 -2.10 -13.84
CA LYS A 156 10.56 -1.86 -14.13
C LYS A 156 10.10 -0.44 -13.85
N LEU A 157 10.97 0.34 -13.23
CA LEU A 157 10.66 1.68 -12.75
C LEU A 157 10.37 2.66 -13.88
N GLU A 158 11.07 2.55 -15.02
CA GLU A 158 10.95 3.53 -16.11
C GLU A 158 9.55 3.56 -16.73
N LYS A 159 8.95 2.40 -16.99
CA LYS A 159 7.58 2.31 -17.51
C LYS A 159 6.55 2.88 -16.54
N ARG A 160 6.68 2.55 -15.24
CA ARG A 160 5.79 3.07 -14.20
C ARG A 160 5.96 4.57 -14.00
N LYS A 161 7.19 5.10 -14.05
CA LYS A 161 7.44 6.56 -14.00
C LYS A 161 6.75 7.30 -15.14
N LYS A 162 6.87 6.82 -16.37
CA LYS A 162 6.20 7.44 -17.54
C LYS A 162 4.68 7.53 -17.33
N TYR A 163 4.06 6.45 -16.82
CA TYR A 163 2.65 6.46 -16.47
C TYR A 163 2.34 7.49 -15.38
N LEU A 164 3.07 7.46 -14.25
CA LEU A 164 2.86 8.38 -13.13
C LEU A 164 3.08 9.85 -13.53
N ASP A 165 4.05 10.14 -14.40
CA ASP A 165 4.26 11.47 -14.95
C ASP A 165 3.07 11.94 -15.81
N SER A 166 2.43 11.04 -16.55
CA SER A 166 1.22 11.34 -17.31
C SER A 166 0.04 11.69 -16.39
N ILE A 167 -0.14 10.94 -15.30
CA ILE A 167 -1.17 11.23 -14.28
C ILE A 167 -0.87 12.55 -13.57
N LYS A 168 0.38 12.80 -13.18
CA LYS A 168 0.80 14.05 -12.54
C LYS A 168 0.47 15.28 -13.37
N LYS A 169 0.59 15.20 -14.69
CA LYS A 169 0.19 16.28 -15.61
C LYS A 169 -1.31 16.51 -15.61
N LYS A 170 -2.11 15.46 -15.49
CA LYS A 170 -3.59 15.56 -15.44
C LYS A 170 -4.09 16.15 -14.12
N ILE A 171 -3.53 15.73 -12.98
CA ILE A 171 -3.92 16.22 -11.65
C ILE A 171 -3.35 17.62 -11.30
N LYS A 172 -2.45 18.19 -12.09
CA LYS A 172 -1.94 19.56 -11.92
C LYS A 172 -2.70 20.61 -12.74
N ARG A 173 -3.66 20.18 -13.55
CA ARG A 173 -4.52 21.09 -14.33
C ARG A 173 -5.75 21.48 -13.54
#